data_39200267fcfef6256b571a57eb171b82
#
_entry.id   39200267fcfef6256b571a57eb171b82
#
_cell.length_a   1.000
_cell.length_b   1.000
_cell.length_c   1.000
_cell.angle_alpha   90.00
_cell.angle_beta   90.00
_cell.angle_gamma   90.00
#
_symmetry.space_group_name_H-M   'P 1'
#
loop_
_entity.id
_entity.type
_entity.pdbx_description
1 polymer ?
#
loop_
_entity_poly.entity_id
_entity_poly.type
_entity_poly.pdbx_seq_one_letter_code
_entity_poly.pdbx_strand_id
1 'polypeptide(L)'
;MRLIIWIVTLCWASLAFAHSDANYVESDVFGKLGPQDKGVILMVHFGTTYADTREKTIEVINAKMKEAFPELEIREAWTSRIILRKLKERGEERLNPTEALIRLQKEGFTHVLVQSTNIIEGTE
;
A
#
# COMPACT_ATOMS: atom_id res chain seq x y z
N MET A 1 29.49 -60.94 22.42
CA MET A 1 29.22 -60.03 21.29
C MET A 1 28.12 -59.06 21.69
N ARG A 2 28.48 -57.82 21.98
CA ARG A 2 27.50 -56.79 22.34
C ARG A 2 27.11 -56.01 21.10
N LEU A 3 25.86 -56.19 20.65
CA LEU A 3 25.27 -55.40 19.57
C LEU A 3 24.92 -54.01 20.14
N ILE A 4 25.65 -52.99 19.71
CA ILE A 4 25.31 -51.58 19.99
C ILE A 4 24.36 -51.11 18.88
N ILE A 5 23.08 -51.04 19.21
CA ILE A 5 22.05 -50.44 18.32
C ILE A 5 22.14 -48.93 18.47
N TRP A 6 22.64 -48.25 17.43
CA TRP A 6 22.55 -46.80 17.32
C TRP A 6 21.11 -46.44 16.86
N ILE A 7 20.32 -45.97 17.81
CA ILE A 7 19.05 -45.33 17.49
C ILE A 7 19.35 -43.90 17.03
N VAL A 8 19.37 -43.69 15.73
CA VAL A 8 19.38 -42.35 15.15
C VAL A 8 17.99 -41.78 15.27
N THR A 9 17.78 -40.99 16.31
CA THR A 9 16.53 -40.22 16.46
C THR A 9 16.59 -39.07 15.48
N LEU A 10 15.97 -39.26 14.32
CA LEU A 10 15.78 -38.20 13.33
C LEU A 10 14.74 -37.20 13.89
N CYS A 11 15.24 -36.14 14.50
CA CYS A 11 14.40 -35.04 14.95
C CYS A 11 13.97 -34.24 13.69
N TRP A 12 12.80 -34.60 13.14
CA TRP A 12 12.15 -33.76 12.16
C TRP A 12 11.63 -32.52 12.89
N ALA A 13 12.41 -31.45 12.80
CA ALA A 13 11.91 -30.13 13.10
C ALA A 13 10.85 -29.79 12.05
N SER A 14 9.59 -30.00 12.38
CA SER A 14 8.48 -29.46 11.62
C SER A 14 8.58 -27.94 11.72
N LEU A 15 9.11 -27.30 10.68
CA LEU A 15 8.91 -25.86 10.47
C LEU A 15 7.41 -25.67 10.27
N ALA A 16 6.72 -25.38 11.35
CA ALA A 16 5.37 -24.86 11.28
C ALA A 16 5.47 -23.46 10.66
N PHE A 17 5.33 -23.37 9.34
CA PHE A 17 4.96 -22.12 8.73
C PHE A 17 3.56 -21.82 9.22
N ALA A 18 3.46 -20.88 10.15
CA ALA A 18 2.19 -20.28 10.49
C ALA A 18 1.75 -19.44 9.28
N HIS A 19 1.14 -20.11 8.31
CA HIS A 19 0.36 -19.44 7.31
C HIS A 19 -0.91 -18.98 7.99
N SER A 20 -0.99 -17.70 8.25
CA SER A 20 -2.27 -17.07 8.58
C SER A 20 -3.04 -16.84 7.28
N ASP A 21 -3.38 -17.93 6.59
CA ASP A 21 -4.08 -17.88 5.30
C ASP A 21 -5.57 -17.52 5.43
N ALA A 22 -6.01 -17.20 6.65
CA ALA A 22 -7.43 -17.16 6.94
C ALA A 22 -8.24 -16.10 6.18
N ASN A 23 -7.60 -15.02 5.67
CA ASN A 23 -8.33 -13.94 4.99
C ASN A 23 -7.59 -13.26 3.83
N TYR A 24 -6.47 -13.82 3.35
CA TYR A 24 -5.80 -13.27 2.19
C TYR A 24 -6.45 -13.82 0.91
N VAL A 25 -7.09 -12.94 0.17
CA VAL A 25 -7.57 -13.23 -1.18
C VAL A 25 -6.68 -12.49 -2.16
N GLU A 26 -5.87 -13.24 -2.90
CA GLU A 26 -5.10 -12.67 -3.99
C GLU A 26 -6.07 -12.16 -5.06
N SER A 27 -6.00 -10.87 -5.35
CA SER A 27 -6.82 -10.26 -6.39
C SER A 27 -5.93 -9.72 -7.50
N ASP A 28 -6.15 -10.20 -8.70
CA ASP A 28 -5.52 -9.68 -9.90
C ASP A 28 -6.41 -8.60 -10.52
N VAL A 29 -6.48 -7.46 -9.83
CA VAL A 29 -7.36 -6.34 -10.22
C VAL A 29 -6.90 -5.77 -11.57
N PHE A 30 -5.61 -5.67 -11.79
CA PHE A 30 -5.06 -5.05 -13.01
C PHE A 30 -4.85 -6.04 -14.15
N GLY A 31 -4.67 -7.33 -13.88
CA GLY A 31 -4.55 -8.36 -14.92
C GLY A 31 -5.85 -8.63 -15.68
N LYS A 32 -6.97 -8.16 -15.16
CA LYS A 32 -8.31 -8.29 -15.77
C LYS A 32 -8.78 -7.03 -16.50
N LEU A 33 -7.93 -6.00 -16.60
CA LEU A 33 -8.29 -4.77 -17.30
C LEU A 33 -8.43 -5.02 -18.80
N GLY A 34 -9.56 -4.59 -19.36
CA GLY A 34 -9.80 -4.59 -20.80
C GLY A 34 -9.14 -3.41 -21.51
N PRO A 35 -9.20 -3.38 -22.86
CA PRO A 35 -8.57 -2.30 -23.65
C PRO A 35 -9.10 -0.90 -23.37
N GLN A 36 -10.29 -0.79 -22.80
CA GLN A 36 -10.95 0.48 -22.46
C GLN A 36 -10.78 0.85 -20.98
N ASP A 37 -10.21 -0.06 -20.18
CA ASP A 37 -10.03 0.17 -18.76
C ASP A 37 -8.75 0.94 -18.48
N LYS A 38 -8.82 1.84 -17.50
CA LYS A 38 -7.70 2.65 -17.04
C LYS A 38 -7.52 2.46 -15.54
N GLY A 39 -6.40 1.84 -15.17
CA GLY A 39 -6.05 1.56 -13.78
C GLY A 39 -5.14 2.63 -13.16
N VAL A 40 -5.26 2.82 -11.85
CA VAL A 40 -4.42 3.72 -11.05
C VAL A 40 -4.23 3.16 -9.64
N ILE A 41 -3.08 3.39 -9.05
CA ILE A 41 -2.84 3.15 -7.63
C ILE A 41 -2.96 4.48 -6.90
N LEU A 42 -3.89 4.56 -5.95
CA LEU A 42 -4.05 5.70 -5.06
C LEU A 42 -3.38 5.40 -3.73
N MET A 43 -2.25 6.03 -3.48
CA MET A 43 -1.53 5.97 -2.21
C MET A 43 -2.23 6.88 -1.21
N VAL A 44 -2.64 6.32 -0.08
CA VAL A 44 -3.34 7.07 0.98
C VAL A 44 -2.45 7.16 2.21
N HIS A 45 -2.05 8.38 2.55
CA HIS A 45 -1.15 8.68 3.66
C HIS A 45 -1.86 9.52 4.73
N PHE A 46 -1.41 9.44 5.97
CA PHE A 46 -1.84 10.39 6.99
C PHE A 46 -1.41 11.83 6.63
N GLY A 47 -0.20 11.97 6.11
CA GLY A 47 0.39 13.24 5.71
C GLY A 47 1.32 13.85 6.76
N THR A 48 2.02 14.92 6.38
CA THR A 48 2.90 15.69 7.25
C THR A 48 3.02 17.13 6.76
N THR A 49 3.18 18.07 7.70
CA THR A 49 3.45 19.49 7.37
C THR A 49 4.93 19.78 7.20
N TYR A 50 5.82 18.81 7.45
CA TYR A 50 7.27 18.96 7.38
C TYR A 50 7.79 18.42 6.04
N ALA A 51 8.43 19.28 5.24
CA ALA A 51 8.90 18.94 3.90
C ALA A 51 9.99 17.86 3.94
N ASP A 52 10.97 17.97 4.82
CA ASP A 52 12.06 17.01 4.98
C ASP A 52 11.57 15.62 5.43
N THR A 53 10.55 15.57 6.30
CA THR A 53 9.90 14.31 6.68
C THR A 53 9.18 13.70 5.49
N ARG A 54 8.46 14.48 4.71
CA ARG A 54 7.77 14.03 3.50
C ARG A 54 8.75 13.39 2.51
N GLU A 55 9.85 14.08 2.20
CA GLU A 55 10.89 13.59 1.28
C GLU A 55 11.49 12.26 1.73
N LYS A 56 11.73 12.10 3.04
CA LYS A 56 12.35 10.89 3.61
C LYS A 56 11.39 9.73 3.83
N THR A 57 10.09 9.94 3.75
CA THR A 57 9.07 8.93 4.05
C THR A 57 8.09 8.75 2.91
N ILE A 58 7.14 9.66 2.75
CA ILE A 58 6.03 9.55 1.78
C ILE A 58 6.55 9.45 0.36
N GLU A 59 7.47 10.32 -0.02
CA GLU A 59 8.01 10.34 -1.38
C GLU A 59 8.85 9.10 -1.70
N VAL A 60 9.57 8.57 -0.70
CA VAL A 60 10.31 7.29 -0.85
C VAL A 60 9.35 6.12 -1.07
N ILE A 61 8.26 6.05 -0.32
CA ILE A 61 7.25 5.00 -0.47
C ILE A 61 6.59 5.11 -1.85
N ASN A 62 6.19 6.31 -2.26
CA ASN A 62 5.59 6.54 -3.57
C ASN A 62 6.55 6.20 -4.71
N ALA A 63 7.84 6.55 -4.59
CA ALA A 63 8.86 6.20 -5.57
C ALA A 63 9.05 4.69 -5.71
N LYS A 64 9.09 3.95 -4.58
CA LYS A 64 9.16 2.49 -4.60
C LYS A 64 7.92 1.84 -5.22
N MET A 65 6.75 2.40 -4.97
CA MET A 65 5.51 1.93 -5.61
C MET A 65 5.56 2.14 -7.13
N LYS A 66 6.04 3.30 -7.58
CA LYS A 66 6.20 3.59 -9.00
C LYS A 66 7.26 2.70 -9.67
N GLU A 67 8.33 2.37 -8.96
CA GLU A 67 9.34 1.42 -9.42
C GLU A 67 8.78 0.00 -9.57
N ALA A 68 7.97 -0.43 -8.61
CA ALA A 68 7.34 -1.76 -8.61
C ALA A 68 6.24 -1.91 -9.67
N PHE A 69 5.55 -0.82 -10.00
CA PHE A 69 4.44 -0.79 -10.97
C PHE A 69 4.64 0.32 -12.01
N PRO A 70 5.67 0.20 -12.87
CA PRO A 70 6.06 1.27 -13.81
C PRO A 70 4.99 1.58 -14.86
N GLU A 71 4.09 0.64 -15.14
CA GLU A 71 3.03 0.77 -16.14
C GLU A 71 1.76 1.42 -15.58
N LEU A 72 1.67 1.57 -14.25
CA LEU A 72 0.52 2.16 -13.59
C LEU A 72 0.81 3.59 -13.15
N GLU A 73 -0.22 4.41 -13.21
CA GLU A 73 -0.16 5.75 -12.64
C GLU A 73 -0.26 5.67 -11.12
N ILE A 74 0.59 6.41 -10.41
CA ILE A 74 0.58 6.51 -8.96
C ILE A 74 0.08 7.90 -8.59
N ARG A 75 -0.97 7.96 -7.81
CA ARG A 75 -1.55 9.20 -7.25
C ARG A 75 -1.51 9.13 -5.73
N GLU A 76 -1.64 10.25 -5.07
CA GLU A 76 -1.68 10.31 -3.61
C GLU A 76 -2.86 11.09 -3.08
N ALA A 77 -3.29 10.73 -1.88
CA ALA A 77 -4.24 11.47 -1.07
C ALA A 77 -3.84 11.41 0.40
N TRP A 78 -4.25 12.40 1.17
CA TRP A 78 -3.89 12.52 2.58
C TRP A 78 -5.13 12.56 3.46
N THR A 79 -5.11 11.86 4.59
CA THR A 79 -6.31 11.73 5.43
C THR A 79 -6.42 12.80 6.50
N SER A 80 -5.33 13.29 7.04
CA SER A 80 -5.37 14.27 8.14
C SER A 80 -5.89 15.63 7.73
N ARG A 81 -7.10 15.94 8.13
CA ARG A 81 -7.76 17.24 7.86
C ARG A 81 -6.98 18.42 8.42
N ILE A 82 -6.31 18.24 9.57
CA ILE A 82 -5.50 19.27 10.20
C ILE A 82 -4.28 19.60 9.32
N ILE A 83 -3.60 18.57 8.82
CA ILE A 83 -2.43 18.73 7.95
C ILE A 83 -2.85 19.37 6.63
N LEU A 84 -3.91 18.88 5.99
CA LEU A 84 -4.44 19.44 4.76
C LEU A 84 -4.76 20.95 4.89
N ARG A 85 -5.43 21.33 5.98
CA ARG A 85 -5.72 22.73 6.25
C ARG A 85 -4.45 23.59 6.41
N LYS A 86 -3.47 23.12 7.20
CA LYS A 86 -2.21 23.85 7.41
C LYS A 86 -1.40 24.01 6.12
N LEU A 87 -1.39 23.00 5.27
CA LEU A 87 -0.73 23.08 3.97
C LEU A 87 -1.44 24.06 3.05
N LYS A 88 -2.75 24.03 3.01
CA LYS A 88 -3.56 24.97 2.22
C LYS A 88 -3.31 26.42 2.65
N GLU A 89 -3.20 26.70 3.95
CA GLU A 89 -2.84 28.02 4.50
C GLU A 89 -1.45 28.48 4.03
N ARG A 90 -0.55 27.56 3.67
CA ARG A 90 0.78 27.84 3.12
C ARG A 90 0.81 27.89 1.59
N GLY A 91 -0.34 27.73 0.93
CA GLY A 91 -0.42 27.66 -0.53
C GLY A 91 -0.08 26.30 -1.13
N GLU A 92 0.08 25.25 -0.32
CA GLU A 92 0.29 23.87 -0.77
C GLU A 92 -1.05 23.12 -0.77
N GLU A 93 -1.56 22.84 -1.96
CA GLU A 93 -2.81 22.10 -2.08
C GLU A 93 -2.55 20.60 -2.17
N ARG A 94 -3.23 19.84 -1.33
CA ARG A 94 -3.25 18.37 -1.32
C ARG A 94 -4.68 17.89 -1.26
N LEU A 95 -4.96 16.73 -1.85
CA LEU A 95 -6.31 16.18 -1.90
C LEU A 95 -6.54 15.21 -0.74
N ASN A 96 -7.76 15.22 -0.21
CA ASN A 96 -8.22 14.12 0.62
C ASN A 96 -8.66 12.93 -0.27
N PRO A 97 -8.88 11.72 0.30
CA PRO A 97 -9.25 10.54 -0.50
C PRO A 97 -10.52 10.73 -1.34
N THR A 98 -11.53 11.40 -0.81
CA THR A 98 -12.79 11.66 -1.54
C THR A 98 -12.55 12.56 -2.75
N GLU A 99 -11.82 13.66 -2.55
CA GLU A 99 -11.48 14.60 -3.63
C GLU A 99 -10.61 13.92 -4.71
N ALA A 100 -9.65 13.08 -4.28
CA ALA A 100 -8.81 12.32 -5.19
C ALA A 100 -9.63 11.34 -6.04
N LEU A 101 -10.55 10.59 -5.45
CA LEU A 101 -11.42 9.66 -6.18
C LEU A 101 -12.32 10.36 -7.18
N ILE A 102 -12.92 11.49 -6.79
CA ILE A 102 -13.74 12.31 -7.70
C ILE A 102 -12.91 12.80 -8.89
N ARG A 103 -11.68 13.23 -8.62
CA ARG A 103 -10.77 13.69 -9.67
C ARG A 103 -10.38 12.56 -10.62
N LEU A 104 -10.01 11.39 -10.10
CA LEU A 104 -9.68 10.21 -10.89
C LEU A 104 -10.85 9.77 -11.77
N GLN A 105 -12.07 9.78 -11.25
CA GLN A 105 -13.27 9.49 -12.02
C GLN A 105 -13.45 10.46 -13.20
N LYS A 106 -13.26 11.77 -12.96
CA LYS A 106 -13.34 12.80 -14.01
C LYS A 106 -12.24 12.65 -15.06
N GLU A 107 -11.06 12.14 -14.69
CA GLU A 107 -9.94 11.86 -15.58
C GLU A 107 -10.10 10.52 -16.34
N GLY A 108 -11.21 9.80 -16.13
CA GLY A 108 -11.57 8.59 -16.85
C GLY A 108 -10.93 7.31 -16.32
N PHE A 109 -10.42 7.30 -15.11
CA PHE A 109 -9.98 6.08 -14.47
C PHE A 109 -11.18 5.19 -14.12
N THR A 110 -11.10 3.91 -14.50
CA THR A 110 -12.17 2.92 -14.30
C THR A 110 -11.89 2.03 -13.10
N HIS A 111 -10.61 1.83 -12.76
CA HIS A 111 -10.17 0.97 -11.68
C HIS A 111 -9.16 1.69 -10.79
N VAL A 112 -9.46 1.76 -9.51
CA VAL A 112 -8.59 2.39 -8.50
C VAL A 112 -8.23 1.36 -7.43
N LEU A 113 -6.95 1.04 -7.32
CA LEU A 113 -6.43 0.29 -6.18
C LEU A 113 -5.98 1.28 -5.11
N VAL A 114 -6.57 1.20 -3.93
CA VAL A 114 -6.22 2.06 -2.79
C VAL A 114 -5.18 1.35 -1.92
N GLN A 115 -4.00 1.93 -1.80
CA GLN A 115 -2.96 1.47 -0.89
C GLN A 115 -2.80 2.44 0.26
N SER A 116 -3.31 2.06 1.43
CA SER A 116 -3.11 2.83 2.65
C SER A 116 -1.75 2.55 3.28
N THR A 117 -1.11 3.59 3.79
CA THR A 117 0.06 3.49 4.66
C THR A 117 -0.29 3.68 6.15
N ASN A 118 -1.56 3.86 6.47
CA ASN A 118 -2.05 3.89 7.84
C ASN A 118 -2.11 2.46 8.38
N ILE A 119 -1.30 2.16 9.40
CA ILE A 119 -1.18 0.82 9.98
C ILE A 119 -2.13 0.64 11.17
N ILE A 120 -2.46 1.74 11.84
CA ILE A 120 -3.32 1.75 13.02
C ILE A 120 -4.65 2.38 12.64
N GLU A 121 -5.75 1.75 13.05
CA GLU A 121 -7.09 2.31 12.91
C GLU A 121 -7.21 3.60 13.71
N GLY A 122 -7.78 4.61 13.10
CA GLY A 122 -8.02 5.93 13.67
C GLY A 122 -9.38 6.49 13.25
N THR A 123 -9.60 7.75 13.59
CA THR A 123 -10.83 8.48 13.24
C THR A 123 -10.72 9.26 11.93
N GLU A 124 -9.72 8.98 11.13
CA GLU A 124 -9.37 9.70 9.90
C GLU A 124 -10.26 9.30 8.71
#